data_ba0b98827bc196e5717a6de99ccd8841
#
_entry.id   ba0b98827bc196e5717a6de99ccd8841
#
_cell.length_a   1.000
_cell.length_b   1.000
_cell.length_c   1.000
_cell.angle_alpha   90.00
_cell.angle_beta   90.00
_cell.angle_gamma   90.00
#
_symmetry.space_group_name_H-M   'P 1'
#
loop_
_entity.id
_entity.type
_entity.pdbx_description
1 polymer ?
#
loop_
_entity_poly.entity_id
_entity_poly.type
_entity_poly.pdbx_seq_one_letter_code
_entity_poly.pdbx_strand_id
1 'polypeptide(L)'
;MNPITICPSTLAEGYDSYSPIAIKHLFDGRQVSPFLDYTPIDDDNNSAAQEEFLHNQERISLSGVQPKYSMIVRNGKLALTQKGEQGHYILKPKLSDFRNRIYSSANENLTMQIASQVFGIETAANGLCFFKGGEPAYITKRFDVKPDGTKRRKEDFASLAGLTTQNGGKNYKYEYLTYEECGELIRRYLPAWKVETLKFFDLIIFNFLICNGDAHLKNFSVLETESGDFRLSPAYDLINTKLHVDDRIFALDKGLLKDNAAESMPYGCLLYTSDAAD
;
A
#
# COMPACT_ATOMS: atom_id res chain seq x y z
N MET A 1 25.17 -12.80 1.06
CA MET A 1 24.13 -11.83 0.61
C MET A 1 24.47 -11.43 -0.81
N ASN A 2 23.56 -11.53 -1.78
CA ASN A 2 23.80 -10.94 -3.10
C ASN A 2 23.93 -9.43 -2.94
N PRO A 3 24.90 -8.78 -3.60
CA PRO A 3 25.04 -7.33 -3.51
C PRO A 3 23.79 -6.65 -4.09
N ILE A 4 23.31 -5.58 -3.43
CA ILE A 4 22.29 -4.71 -3.99
C ILE A 4 22.95 -3.98 -5.17
N THR A 5 22.32 -4.01 -6.33
CA THR A 5 22.77 -3.30 -7.55
C THR A 5 21.73 -2.35 -8.10
N ILE A 6 20.54 -2.35 -7.48
CA ILE A 6 19.37 -1.55 -7.85
C ILE A 6 18.85 -0.88 -6.59
N CYS A 7 18.50 0.40 -6.67
CA CYS A 7 17.89 1.12 -5.56
C CYS A 7 16.65 0.37 -5.03
N PRO A 8 16.60 0.00 -3.74
CA PRO A 8 15.49 -0.79 -3.18
C PRO A 8 14.13 -0.08 -3.17
N SER A 9 14.09 1.22 -3.45
CA SER A 9 12.85 2.00 -3.56
C SER A 9 12.52 2.30 -5.02
N THR A 10 13.32 3.11 -5.69
CA THR A 10 13.01 3.62 -7.04
C THR A 10 13.31 2.64 -8.17
N LEU A 11 13.93 1.52 -7.90
CA LEU A 11 14.41 0.52 -8.87
C LEU A 11 15.47 1.04 -9.85
N ALA A 12 16.04 2.22 -9.61
CA ALA A 12 17.12 2.77 -10.42
C ALA A 12 18.39 1.92 -10.30
N GLU A 13 19.04 1.65 -11.44
CA GLU A 13 20.28 0.86 -11.50
C GLU A 13 21.49 1.63 -10.97
N GLY A 14 22.54 0.91 -10.57
CA GLY A 14 23.82 1.47 -10.16
C GLY A 14 23.86 1.93 -8.69
N TYR A 15 22.91 1.52 -7.87
CA TYR A 15 22.88 1.83 -6.44
C TYR A 15 23.02 0.56 -5.59
N ASP A 16 23.89 0.62 -4.61
CA ASP A 16 24.08 -0.42 -3.58
C ASP A 16 23.24 -0.17 -2.30
N SER A 17 22.46 0.91 -2.31
CA SER A 17 21.58 1.38 -1.23
C SER A 17 20.43 2.21 -1.82
N TYR A 18 19.74 2.99 -1.01
CA TYR A 18 18.73 3.92 -1.49
C TYR A 18 19.37 5.07 -2.29
N SER A 19 18.78 5.36 -3.45
CA SER A 19 19.18 6.51 -4.28
C SER A 19 18.89 7.84 -3.58
N PRO A 20 19.51 8.97 -3.98
CA PRO A 20 19.21 10.29 -3.41
C PRO A 20 17.71 10.66 -3.52
N ILE A 21 17.04 10.24 -4.58
CA ILE A 21 15.60 10.44 -4.77
C ILE A 21 14.82 9.63 -3.73
N ALA A 22 15.16 8.36 -3.53
CA ALA A 22 14.55 7.51 -2.51
C ALA A 22 14.76 8.08 -1.11
N ILE A 23 15.98 8.50 -0.77
CA ILE A 23 16.31 9.13 0.51
C ILE A 23 15.47 10.38 0.74
N LYS A 24 15.32 11.23 -0.27
CA LYS A 24 14.50 12.44 -0.18
C LYS A 24 13.02 12.13 0.08
N HIS A 25 12.44 11.22 -0.70
CA HIS A 25 11.00 10.96 -0.65
C HIS A 25 10.58 10.03 0.49
N LEU A 26 11.33 8.93 0.71
CA LEU A 26 10.98 7.95 1.71
C LEU A 26 11.46 8.36 3.11
N PHE A 27 12.65 8.97 3.22
CA PHE A 27 13.29 9.24 4.51
C PHE A 27 13.52 10.74 4.82
N ASP A 28 12.90 11.66 4.11
CA ASP A 28 13.01 13.11 4.31
C ASP A 28 14.48 13.61 4.29
N GLY A 29 15.29 13.05 3.40
CA GLY A 29 16.71 13.38 3.24
C GLY A 29 17.63 12.72 4.27
N ARG A 30 17.12 11.90 5.20
CA ARG A 30 17.94 11.18 6.17
C ARG A 30 18.57 9.96 5.55
N GLN A 31 19.88 9.77 5.71
CA GLN A 31 20.56 8.54 5.30
C GLN A 31 20.06 7.35 6.15
N VAL A 32 19.58 6.32 5.48
CA VAL A 32 19.03 5.13 6.12
C VAL A 32 19.60 3.89 5.44
N SER A 33 20.06 2.93 6.22
CA SER A 33 20.49 1.63 5.74
C SER A 33 19.25 0.82 5.28
N PRO A 34 19.31 0.13 4.11
CA PRO A 34 18.28 -0.80 3.72
C PRO A 34 18.29 -2.10 4.56
N PHE A 35 19.30 -2.32 5.39
CA PHE A 35 19.45 -3.53 6.19
C PHE A 35 18.95 -3.32 7.62
N LEU A 36 18.04 -4.22 8.05
CA LEU A 36 17.48 -4.26 9.39
C LEU A 36 18.42 -5.02 10.34
N ASP A 37 18.37 -4.69 11.62
CA ASP A 37 19.06 -5.44 12.67
C ASP A 37 18.25 -6.65 13.19
N TYR A 38 17.14 -6.98 12.54
CA TYR A 38 16.19 -8.04 12.89
C TYR A 38 16.33 -9.23 11.95
N THR A 39 15.99 -10.44 12.47
CA THR A 39 15.73 -11.64 11.66
C THR A 39 14.26 -11.70 11.26
N PRO A 40 13.91 -12.37 10.15
CA PRO A 40 12.52 -12.65 9.82
C PRO A 40 11.84 -13.40 10.97
N ILE A 41 10.52 -13.19 11.11
CA ILE A 41 9.72 -14.01 12.01
C ILE A 41 9.36 -15.26 11.22
N ASP A 42 9.94 -16.38 11.64
CA ASP A 42 9.47 -17.71 11.21
C ASP A 42 8.60 -18.29 12.31
N ASP A 43 7.45 -18.86 11.94
CA ASP A 43 6.48 -19.44 12.88
C ASP A 43 7.08 -20.56 13.78
N ASP A 44 8.27 -21.06 13.43
CA ASP A 44 8.90 -22.19 14.09
C ASP A 44 10.01 -21.84 15.12
N ASN A 45 10.37 -20.56 15.31
CA ASN A 45 11.48 -20.18 16.21
C ASN A 45 11.14 -19.01 17.16
N ASN A 46 10.90 -19.35 18.43
CA ASN A 46 10.65 -18.41 19.53
C ASN A 46 11.97 -17.74 19.99
N SER A 47 12.30 -16.56 19.47
CA SER A 47 13.45 -15.76 19.94
C SER A 47 12.99 -14.43 20.57
N ALA A 48 13.84 -13.84 21.45
CA ALA A 48 13.55 -12.52 22.06
C ALA A 48 13.23 -11.42 21.04
N ALA A 49 13.78 -11.51 19.81
CA ALA A 49 13.45 -10.62 18.70
C ALA A 49 12.02 -10.84 18.19
N GLN A 50 11.50 -12.07 18.26
CA GLN A 50 10.11 -12.39 17.92
C GLN A 50 9.14 -11.86 18.97
N GLU A 51 9.48 -11.92 20.25
CA GLU A 51 8.66 -11.33 21.31
C GLU A 51 8.51 -9.82 21.13
N GLU A 52 9.58 -9.12 20.73
CA GLU A 52 9.52 -7.68 20.41
C GLU A 52 8.61 -7.41 19.20
N PHE A 53 8.69 -8.23 18.13
CA PHE A 53 7.80 -8.14 16.98
C PHE A 53 6.34 -8.45 17.34
N LEU A 54 6.07 -9.54 18.05
CA LEU A 54 4.73 -9.93 18.48
C LEU A 54 4.09 -8.87 19.40
N HIS A 55 4.89 -8.32 20.35
CA HIS A 55 4.42 -7.26 21.22
C HIS A 55 4.04 -5.97 20.48
N ASN A 56 4.72 -5.65 19.38
CA ASN A 56 4.39 -4.51 18.52
C ASN A 56 3.24 -4.80 17.53
N GLN A 57 3.00 -6.07 17.17
CA GLN A 57 1.88 -6.47 16.31
C GLN A 57 0.52 -6.16 16.93
N GLU A 58 0.35 -6.34 18.23
CA GLU A 58 -0.90 -6.03 18.96
C GLU A 58 -1.30 -4.55 18.92
N ARG A 59 -0.36 -3.65 18.57
CA ARG A 59 -0.57 -2.20 18.55
C ARG A 59 -1.02 -1.64 17.22
N ILE A 60 -0.87 -2.40 16.14
CA ILE A 60 -1.36 -2.01 14.84
C ILE A 60 -2.57 -2.88 14.54
N SER A 61 -3.75 -2.45 14.98
CA SER A 61 -5.02 -3.01 14.55
C SER A 61 -5.23 -2.70 13.06
N LEU A 62 -4.58 -3.48 12.20
CA LEU A 62 -4.79 -3.44 10.77
C LEU A 62 -5.44 -4.76 10.39
N SER A 63 -6.67 -4.65 9.92
CA SER A 63 -7.44 -5.78 9.40
C SER A 63 -6.70 -6.38 8.21
N GLY A 64 -6.04 -7.52 8.39
CA GLY A 64 -5.37 -8.19 7.28
C GLY A 64 -4.59 -9.41 7.74
N VAL A 65 -4.49 -10.38 6.85
CA VAL A 65 -3.77 -11.65 7.03
C VAL A 65 -2.24 -11.43 7.12
N GLN A 66 -1.71 -10.27 6.65
CA GLN A 66 -0.29 -9.95 6.66
C GLN A 66 0.10 -9.13 7.90
N PRO A 67 1.11 -9.56 8.68
CA PRO A 67 1.66 -8.79 9.79
C PRO A 67 2.15 -7.40 9.32
N LYS A 68 1.92 -6.38 10.15
CA LYS A 68 2.38 -5.01 9.88
C LYS A 68 3.02 -4.45 11.15
N TYR A 69 4.20 -3.87 11.02
CA TYR A 69 4.98 -3.35 12.14
C TYR A 69 5.21 -1.86 12.02
N SER A 70 5.06 -1.16 13.14
CA SER A 70 5.33 0.27 13.24
C SER A 70 6.82 0.51 13.37
N MET A 71 7.39 1.35 12.47
CA MET A 71 8.83 1.61 12.41
C MET A 71 9.14 3.11 12.50
N ILE A 72 10.34 3.39 12.98
CA ILE A 72 10.93 4.73 13.01
C ILE A 72 12.41 4.65 12.59
N VAL A 73 12.98 5.77 12.14
CA VAL A 73 14.43 5.83 11.87
C VAL A 73 15.17 6.23 13.13
N ARG A 74 16.09 5.38 13.59
CA ARG A 74 17.05 5.63 14.66
C ARG A 74 18.47 5.32 14.19
N ASN A 75 19.39 6.25 14.40
CA ASN A 75 20.82 6.07 14.06
C ASN A 75 21.07 5.57 12.63
N GLY A 76 20.30 6.09 11.65
CA GLY A 76 20.43 5.71 10.24
C GLY A 76 19.89 4.31 9.90
N LYS A 77 19.06 3.72 10.76
CA LYS A 77 18.40 2.41 10.52
C LYS A 77 16.92 2.47 10.85
N LEU A 78 16.13 1.60 10.21
CA LEU A 78 14.75 1.34 10.58
C LEU A 78 14.73 0.50 11.87
N ALA A 79 13.99 0.98 12.86
CA ALA A 79 13.82 0.33 14.16
C ALA A 79 12.34 0.24 14.53
N LEU A 80 11.94 -0.79 15.28
CA LEU A 80 10.60 -0.93 15.84
C LEU A 80 10.31 0.23 16.80
N THR A 81 9.06 0.70 16.80
CA THR A 81 8.60 1.71 17.76
C THR A 81 8.50 1.14 19.15
N GLN A 82 8.77 1.97 20.16
CA GLN A 82 8.52 1.65 21.56
C GLN A 82 7.04 1.91 21.94
N LYS A 83 6.65 1.48 23.13
CA LYS A 83 5.30 1.72 23.66
C LYS A 83 5.00 3.21 23.75
N GLY A 84 3.91 3.63 23.08
CA GLY A 84 3.48 5.03 23.03
C GLY A 84 4.21 5.89 22.01
N GLU A 85 5.19 5.35 21.28
CA GLU A 85 5.92 6.07 20.24
C GLU A 85 5.14 6.02 18.91
N GLN A 86 5.06 7.19 18.24
CA GLN A 86 4.45 7.29 16.93
C GLN A 86 5.41 6.82 15.84
N GLY A 87 5.06 5.75 15.12
CA GLY A 87 5.83 5.31 13.95
C GLY A 87 5.55 6.16 12.73
N HIS A 88 6.60 6.38 11.94
CA HIS A 88 6.56 7.11 10.68
C HIS A 88 6.49 6.16 9.47
N TYR A 89 6.73 4.87 9.69
CA TYR A 89 6.76 3.85 8.63
C TYR A 89 5.94 2.62 9.06
N ILE A 90 5.49 1.87 8.06
CA ILE A 90 4.89 0.54 8.21
C ILE A 90 5.79 -0.45 7.48
N LEU A 91 6.25 -1.47 8.19
CA LEU A 91 6.95 -2.62 7.63
C LEU A 91 5.97 -3.76 7.42
N LYS A 92 6.00 -4.37 6.25
CA LYS A 92 5.25 -5.58 5.90
C LYS A 92 6.26 -6.67 5.51
N PRO A 93 6.44 -7.72 6.29
CA PRO A 93 7.18 -8.92 5.87
C PRO A 93 6.50 -9.61 4.70
N LYS A 94 7.14 -10.63 4.14
CA LYS A 94 6.50 -11.51 3.16
C LYS A 94 5.19 -12.10 3.70
N LEU A 95 4.28 -12.47 2.81
CA LEU A 95 3.06 -13.21 3.13
C LEU A 95 3.40 -14.58 3.72
N SER A 96 2.56 -15.14 4.62
CA SER A 96 2.81 -16.42 5.29
C SER A 96 2.39 -17.60 4.42
N ASP A 97 1.12 -17.65 3.97
CA ASP A 97 0.48 -18.88 3.47
C ASP A 97 -0.01 -18.77 2.02
N PHE A 98 0.70 -18.02 1.17
CA PHE A 98 0.29 -17.77 -0.21
C PHE A 98 1.30 -18.31 -1.23
N ARG A 99 0.81 -18.59 -2.44
CA ARG A 99 1.65 -18.91 -3.60
C ARG A 99 2.65 -17.78 -3.85
N ASN A 100 3.88 -18.11 -4.22
CA ASN A 100 4.93 -17.11 -4.53
C ASN A 100 5.20 -16.10 -3.39
N ARG A 101 4.94 -16.46 -2.15
CA ARG A 101 5.04 -15.58 -0.97
C ARG A 101 6.36 -14.84 -0.82
N ILE A 102 7.47 -15.47 -1.24
CA ILE A 102 8.81 -14.89 -1.19
C ILE A 102 8.97 -13.63 -2.03
N TYR A 103 8.10 -13.43 -3.04
CA TYR A 103 8.09 -12.27 -3.93
C TYR A 103 7.07 -11.21 -3.52
N SER A 104 6.27 -11.41 -2.46
CA SER A 104 5.17 -10.51 -2.13
C SER A 104 5.62 -9.07 -1.86
N SER A 105 6.70 -8.89 -1.08
CA SER A 105 7.28 -7.57 -0.82
C SER A 105 7.81 -6.90 -2.08
N ALA A 106 8.47 -7.66 -2.95
CA ALA A 106 8.97 -7.16 -4.24
C ALA A 106 7.82 -6.82 -5.21
N ASN A 107 6.76 -7.64 -5.23
CA ASN A 107 5.55 -7.40 -6.02
C ASN A 107 4.89 -6.08 -5.60
N GLU A 108 4.67 -5.86 -4.30
CA GLU A 108 4.06 -4.62 -3.81
C GLU A 108 4.95 -3.41 -4.16
N ASN A 109 6.26 -3.47 -3.92
CA ASN A 109 7.16 -2.37 -4.28
C ASN A 109 7.16 -2.10 -5.80
N LEU A 110 7.31 -3.11 -6.63
CA LEU A 110 7.30 -2.97 -8.08
C LEU A 110 5.99 -2.35 -8.58
N THR A 111 4.87 -2.85 -8.10
CA THR A 111 3.54 -2.34 -8.48
C THR A 111 3.37 -0.87 -8.10
N MET A 112 3.78 -0.48 -6.89
CA MET A 112 3.77 0.91 -6.43
C MET A 112 4.70 1.81 -7.27
N GLN A 113 5.87 1.30 -7.68
CA GLN A 113 6.78 2.05 -8.56
C GLN A 113 6.22 2.19 -9.98
N ILE A 114 5.58 1.17 -10.53
CA ILE A 114 4.88 1.25 -11.83
C ILE A 114 3.76 2.30 -11.74
N ALA A 115 2.93 2.27 -10.69
CA ALA A 115 1.87 3.26 -10.48
C ALA A 115 2.42 4.69 -10.53
N SER A 116 3.49 4.97 -9.78
CA SER A 116 4.03 6.33 -9.67
C SER A 116 4.89 6.75 -10.87
N GLN A 117 5.78 5.87 -11.35
CA GLN A 117 6.77 6.26 -12.36
C GLN A 117 6.27 6.14 -13.80
N VAL A 118 5.32 5.23 -14.07
CA VAL A 118 4.78 4.99 -15.42
C VAL A 118 3.41 5.65 -15.59
N PHE A 119 2.53 5.50 -14.61
CA PHE A 119 1.15 6.00 -14.69
C PHE A 119 0.95 7.37 -14.03
N GLY A 120 1.97 7.92 -13.35
CA GLY A 120 1.86 9.23 -12.69
C GLY A 120 0.88 9.28 -11.52
N ILE A 121 0.48 8.12 -10.97
CA ILE A 121 -0.41 8.04 -9.81
C ILE A 121 0.36 8.45 -8.55
N GLU A 122 -0.18 9.40 -7.80
CA GLU A 122 0.40 9.78 -6.50
C GLU A 122 0.32 8.60 -5.53
N THR A 123 1.47 8.06 -5.12
CA THR A 123 1.57 6.91 -4.21
C THR A 123 2.23 7.28 -2.89
N ALA A 124 1.93 6.53 -1.82
CA ALA A 124 2.72 6.56 -0.60
C ALA A 124 4.18 6.23 -0.92
N ALA A 125 5.13 6.99 -0.36
CA ALA A 125 6.55 6.70 -0.55
C ALA A 125 6.89 5.32 0.05
N ASN A 126 7.59 4.48 -0.73
CA ASN A 126 7.77 3.07 -0.41
C ASN A 126 9.11 2.53 -0.90
N GLY A 127 9.45 1.33 -0.48
CA GLY A 127 10.66 0.64 -0.89
C GLY A 127 10.77 -0.74 -0.26
N LEU A 128 11.88 -1.40 -0.50
CA LEU A 128 12.28 -2.62 0.18
C LEU A 128 13.32 -2.32 1.25
N CYS A 129 13.28 -3.07 2.32
CA CYS A 129 14.39 -3.24 3.26
C CYS A 129 14.63 -4.74 3.47
N PHE A 130 15.74 -5.11 4.10
CA PHE A 130 16.18 -6.49 4.17
C PHE A 130 16.46 -6.89 5.60
N PHE A 131 15.86 -7.99 6.03
CA PHE A 131 16.21 -8.65 7.28
C PHE A 131 17.66 -9.15 7.31
N LYS A 132 18.15 -9.47 8.50
CA LYS A 132 19.39 -10.27 8.63
C LYS A 132 19.22 -11.56 7.84
N GLY A 133 20.15 -11.86 6.95
CA GLY A 133 20.00 -13.01 6.03
C GLY A 133 19.54 -12.61 4.62
N GLY A 134 19.08 -11.38 4.41
CA GLY A 134 18.77 -10.84 3.07
C GLY A 134 17.33 -11.03 2.62
N GLU A 135 16.44 -11.55 3.46
CA GLU A 135 15.02 -11.64 3.14
C GLU A 135 14.40 -10.25 3.00
N PRO A 136 13.70 -9.94 1.88
CA PRO A 136 13.09 -8.63 1.67
C PRO A 136 11.82 -8.45 2.50
N ALA A 137 11.61 -7.22 2.98
CA ALA A 137 10.36 -6.73 3.51
C ALA A 137 9.97 -5.43 2.79
N TYR A 138 8.68 -5.19 2.63
CA TYR A 138 8.17 -3.92 2.09
C TYR A 138 8.10 -2.88 3.20
N ILE A 139 8.53 -1.67 2.91
CA ILE A 139 8.45 -0.52 3.81
C ILE A 139 7.72 0.63 3.14
N THR A 140 6.76 1.23 3.82
CA THR A 140 6.05 2.42 3.34
C THR A 140 6.05 3.52 4.38
N LYS A 141 6.20 4.75 3.92
CA LYS A 141 6.10 5.94 4.77
C LYS A 141 4.64 6.28 5.04
N ARG A 142 4.31 6.58 6.27
CA ARG A 142 2.98 7.03 6.66
C ARG A 142 2.75 8.47 6.21
N PHE A 143 1.85 8.65 5.27
CA PHE A 143 1.45 9.98 4.78
C PHE A 143 0.49 10.71 5.73
N ASP A 144 -0.11 9.98 6.69
CA ASP A 144 -0.99 10.50 7.74
C ASP A 144 -0.23 10.97 8.99
N VAL A 145 1.10 10.86 9.02
CA VAL A 145 1.95 11.32 10.12
C VAL A 145 2.85 12.45 9.62
N LYS A 146 2.79 13.60 10.31
CA LYS A 146 3.65 14.75 10.04
C LYS A 146 5.07 14.52 10.58
N PRO A 147 6.07 15.31 10.15
CA PRO A 147 7.44 15.17 10.64
C PRO A 147 7.58 15.33 12.16
N ASP A 148 6.71 16.11 12.80
CA ASP A 148 6.64 16.31 14.24
C ASP A 148 5.98 15.15 15.02
N GLY A 149 5.51 14.11 14.30
CA GLY A 149 4.82 12.96 14.88
C GLY A 149 3.31 13.15 15.08
N THR A 150 2.77 14.33 14.83
CA THR A 150 1.32 14.54 14.89
C THR A 150 0.62 13.88 13.70
N LYS A 151 -0.64 13.50 13.89
CA LYS A 151 -1.42 12.86 12.81
C LYS A 151 -2.29 13.88 12.08
N ARG A 152 -2.40 13.71 10.77
CA ARG A 152 -3.47 14.28 9.96
C ARG A 152 -4.71 13.41 10.10
N ARG A 153 -5.90 13.98 9.99
CA ARG A 153 -7.12 13.18 9.86
C ARG A 153 -7.09 12.40 8.55
N LYS A 154 -7.35 11.11 8.65
CA LYS A 154 -7.47 10.19 7.52
C LYS A 154 -8.69 9.31 7.76
N GLU A 155 -9.56 9.17 6.76
CA GLU A 155 -10.71 8.29 6.80
C GLU A 155 -10.72 7.41 5.55
N ASP A 156 -10.87 6.10 5.72
CA ASP A 156 -11.10 5.20 4.60
C ASP A 156 -12.56 5.25 4.10
N PHE A 157 -12.80 4.79 2.88
CA PHE A 157 -14.13 4.89 2.27
C PHE A 157 -15.19 4.04 2.99
N ALA A 158 -14.81 2.94 3.62
CA ALA A 158 -15.73 2.19 4.47
C ALA A 158 -16.17 3.05 5.67
N SER A 159 -15.23 3.71 6.35
CA SER A 159 -15.50 4.63 7.47
C SER A 159 -16.35 5.82 7.03
N LEU A 160 -16.03 6.44 5.88
CA LEU A 160 -16.83 7.54 5.31
C LEU A 160 -18.28 7.14 5.02
N ALA A 161 -18.50 5.88 4.63
CA ALA A 161 -19.83 5.31 4.41
C ALA A 161 -20.51 4.84 5.71
N GLY A 162 -19.84 4.96 6.86
CA GLY A 162 -20.35 4.46 8.15
C GLY A 162 -20.38 2.95 8.26
N LEU A 163 -19.61 2.23 7.44
CA LEU A 163 -19.56 0.78 7.42
C LEU A 163 -18.53 0.23 8.42
N THR A 164 -18.96 -0.76 9.18
CA THR A 164 -18.14 -1.47 10.18
C THR A 164 -18.48 -2.95 10.18
N THR A 165 -17.69 -3.76 10.87
CA THR A 165 -18.02 -5.17 11.09
C THR A 165 -19.33 -5.38 11.86
N GLN A 166 -19.77 -4.40 12.65
CA GLN A 166 -20.99 -4.48 13.46
C GLN A 166 -22.26 -4.34 12.60
N ASN A 167 -22.24 -3.46 11.58
CA ASN A 167 -23.40 -3.20 10.74
C ASN A 167 -23.32 -3.82 9.34
N GLY A 168 -22.13 -4.26 8.90
CA GLY A 168 -21.89 -4.82 7.57
C GLY A 168 -21.34 -6.25 7.57
N GLY A 169 -21.12 -6.88 8.75
CA GLY A 169 -20.53 -8.22 8.81
C GLY A 169 -19.06 -8.26 8.40
N LYS A 170 -18.50 -9.46 8.19
CA LYS A 170 -17.07 -9.66 7.92
C LYS A 170 -16.62 -9.07 6.58
N ASN A 171 -17.51 -9.08 5.59
CA ASN A 171 -17.19 -8.69 4.20
C ASN A 171 -17.64 -7.26 3.85
N TYR A 172 -17.98 -6.43 4.84
CA TYR A 172 -18.50 -5.08 4.62
C TYR A 172 -17.67 -4.21 3.67
N LYS A 173 -16.38 -4.47 3.60
CA LYS A 173 -15.45 -3.73 2.74
C LYS A 173 -15.54 -4.08 1.24
N TYR A 174 -16.27 -5.15 0.87
CA TYR A 174 -16.45 -5.60 -0.52
C TYR A 174 -17.88 -5.48 -1.02
N GLU A 175 -18.89 -5.67 -0.15
CA GLU A 175 -20.26 -6.01 -0.55
C GLU A 175 -21.22 -4.83 -0.60
N TYR A 176 -20.91 -3.69 0.04
CA TYR A 176 -21.90 -2.63 0.29
C TYR A 176 -21.89 -1.50 -0.73
N LEU A 177 -20.73 -1.06 -1.19
CA LEU A 177 -20.61 0.02 -2.15
C LEU A 177 -20.04 -0.46 -3.48
N THR A 178 -20.38 0.29 -4.52
CA THR A 178 -19.78 0.21 -5.85
C THR A 178 -18.68 1.27 -5.99
N TYR A 179 -17.83 1.15 -7.02
CA TYR A 179 -16.84 2.20 -7.31
C TYR A 179 -17.50 3.51 -7.73
N GLU A 180 -18.69 3.45 -8.37
CA GLU A 180 -19.49 4.60 -8.71
C GLU A 180 -19.98 5.35 -7.46
N GLU A 181 -20.47 4.62 -6.46
CA GLU A 181 -20.89 5.18 -5.17
C GLU A 181 -19.70 5.74 -4.38
N CYS A 182 -18.50 5.16 -4.52
CA CYS A 182 -17.26 5.75 -4.01
C CYS A 182 -16.97 7.11 -4.67
N GLY A 183 -17.25 7.28 -5.96
CA GLY A 183 -17.22 8.57 -6.66
C GLY A 183 -18.19 9.59 -6.07
N GLU A 184 -19.37 9.16 -5.63
CA GLU A 184 -20.32 10.04 -4.92
C GLU A 184 -19.82 10.45 -3.53
N LEU A 185 -19.10 9.59 -2.81
CA LEU A 185 -18.43 9.97 -1.56
C LEU A 185 -17.37 11.05 -1.81
N ILE A 186 -16.56 10.90 -2.86
CA ILE A 186 -15.60 11.93 -3.28
C ILE A 186 -16.33 13.26 -3.56
N ARG A 187 -17.40 13.24 -4.35
CA ARG A 187 -18.18 14.42 -4.67
C ARG A 187 -18.75 15.11 -3.42
N ARG A 188 -19.16 14.33 -2.42
CA ARG A 188 -19.78 14.81 -1.19
C ARG A 188 -18.78 15.44 -0.22
N TYR A 189 -17.57 14.86 -0.10
CA TYR A 189 -16.65 15.21 0.97
C TYR A 189 -15.42 16.00 0.53
N LEU A 190 -15.08 16.02 -0.76
CA LEU A 190 -13.87 16.67 -1.24
C LEU A 190 -14.18 17.96 -2.02
N PRO A 191 -13.61 19.12 -1.62
CA PRO A 191 -13.85 20.39 -2.34
C PRO A 191 -13.44 20.34 -3.81
N ALA A 192 -12.31 19.71 -4.12
CA ALA A 192 -11.78 19.54 -5.48
C ALA A 192 -12.31 18.27 -6.18
N TRP A 193 -13.52 17.83 -5.88
CA TRP A 193 -14.08 16.54 -6.27
C TRP A 193 -13.93 16.18 -7.75
N LYS A 194 -13.98 17.14 -8.67
CA LYS A 194 -13.84 16.88 -10.12
C LYS A 194 -12.45 16.31 -10.45
N VAL A 195 -11.40 16.86 -9.85
CA VAL A 195 -10.02 16.39 -10.03
C VAL A 195 -9.80 15.08 -9.26
N GLU A 196 -10.32 15.03 -8.05
CA GLU A 196 -10.15 13.85 -7.18
C GLU A 196 -10.89 12.60 -7.72
N THR A 197 -12.04 12.79 -8.40
CA THR A 197 -12.76 11.70 -9.07
C THR A 197 -11.97 11.16 -10.27
N LEU A 198 -11.29 12.02 -11.03
CA LEU A 198 -10.42 11.56 -12.12
C LEU A 198 -9.24 10.73 -11.59
N LYS A 199 -8.56 11.21 -10.53
CA LYS A 199 -7.49 10.45 -9.87
C LYS A 199 -7.98 9.09 -9.34
N PHE A 200 -9.18 9.06 -8.77
CA PHE A 200 -9.80 7.82 -8.28
C PHE A 200 -10.10 6.86 -9.44
N PHE A 201 -10.61 7.36 -10.56
CA PHE A 201 -10.85 6.57 -11.76
C PHE A 201 -9.55 5.98 -12.31
N ASP A 202 -8.50 6.79 -12.45
CA ASP A 202 -7.17 6.31 -12.88
C ASP A 202 -6.65 5.19 -11.97
N LEU A 203 -6.87 5.33 -10.66
CA LEU A 203 -6.47 4.32 -9.67
C LEU A 203 -7.27 3.01 -9.81
N ILE A 204 -8.59 3.08 -10.10
CA ILE A 204 -9.42 1.89 -10.36
C ILE A 204 -8.91 1.17 -11.63
N ILE A 205 -8.68 1.91 -12.71
CA ILE A 205 -8.18 1.34 -13.96
C ILE A 205 -6.80 0.72 -13.75
N PHE A 206 -5.92 1.36 -13.01
CA PHE A 206 -4.62 0.81 -12.66
C PHE A 206 -4.77 -0.52 -11.87
N ASN A 207 -5.61 -0.57 -10.82
CA ASN A 207 -5.86 -1.79 -10.06
C ASN A 207 -6.38 -2.94 -10.96
N PHE A 208 -7.22 -2.62 -11.94
CA PHE A 208 -7.67 -3.59 -12.95
C PHE A 208 -6.49 -4.11 -13.78
N LEU A 209 -5.68 -3.22 -14.35
CA LEU A 209 -4.56 -3.58 -15.22
C LEU A 209 -3.52 -4.46 -14.53
N ILE A 210 -3.25 -4.21 -13.24
CA ILE A 210 -2.31 -5.01 -12.46
C ILE A 210 -2.92 -6.22 -11.79
N CYS A 211 -4.21 -6.50 -12.02
CA CYS A 211 -4.94 -7.60 -11.38
C CYS A 211 -4.91 -7.53 -9.83
N ASN A 212 -5.20 -6.36 -9.26
CA ASN A 212 -5.38 -6.20 -7.82
C ASN A 212 -6.84 -6.45 -7.43
N GLY A 213 -7.20 -7.71 -7.20
CA GLY A 213 -8.54 -8.11 -6.76
C GLY A 213 -8.86 -7.80 -5.29
N ASP A 214 -7.93 -7.19 -4.54
CA ASP A 214 -8.14 -6.77 -3.14
C ASP A 214 -8.27 -5.24 -2.98
N ALA A 215 -8.51 -4.49 -4.06
CA ALA A 215 -8.71 -3.04 -4.03
C ALA A 215 -10.10 -2.66 -3.45
N HIS A 216 -10.33 -2.97 -2.17
CA HIS A 216 -11.60 -2.79 -1.47
C HIS A 216 -11.71 -1.39 -0.82
N LEU A 217 -12.86 -1.08 -0.20
CA LEU A 217 -13.19 0.24 0.37
C LEU A 217 -12.16 0.79 1.36
N LYS A 218 -11.39 -0.06 2.03
CA LYS A 218 -10.35 0.37 3.00
C LYS A 218 -9.00 0.69 2.35
N ASN A 219 -8.83 0.40 1.05
CA ASN A 219 -7.62 0.74 0.30
C ASN A 219 -7.70 2.14 -0.34
N PHE A 220 -8.83 2.82 -0.19
CA PHE A 220 -9.03 4.21 -0.59
C PHE A 220 -9.31 5.06 0.63
N SER A 221 -8.69 6.23 0.73
CA SER A 221 -8.87 7.12 1.87
C SER A 221 -8.87 8.57 1.45
N VAL A 222 -9.49 9.40 2.28
CA VAL A 222 -9.31 10.85 2.24
C VAL A 222 -8.32 11.29 3.31
N LEU A 223 -7.56 12.33 3.04
CA LEU A 223 -6.52 12.87 3.91
C LEU A 223 -6.71 14.37 4.08
N GLU A 224 -6.61 14.83 5.33
CA GLU A 224 -6.63 16.25 5.65
C GLU A 224 -5.41 16.98 5.07
N THR A 225 -5.68 18.13 4.43
CA THR A 225 -4.66 19.02 3.89
C THR A 225 -4.15 20.01 4.96
N GLU A 226 -3.15 20.81 4.63
CA GLU A 226 -2.66 21.87 5.53
C GLU A 226 -3.72 22.97 5.76
N SER A 227 -4.64 23.18 4.81
CA SER A 227 -5.75 24.12 4.92
C SER A 227 -6.94 23.60 5.72
N GLY A 228 -6.90 22.31 6.15
CA GLY A 228 -7.96 21.69 6.95
C GLY A 228 -9.12 21.11 6.14
N ASP A 229 -9.11 21.21 4.82
CA ASP A 229 -10.00 20.51 3.90
C ASP A 229 -9.47 19.08 3.64
N PHE A 230 -10.14 18.32 2.76
CA PHE A 230 -9.75 16.94 2.45
C PHE A 230 -9.49 16.76 0.95
N ARG A 231 -8.55 15.86 0.64
CA ARG A 231 -8.26 15.35 -0.70
C ARG A 231 -8.19 13.83 -0.68
N LEU A 232 -8.17 13.19 -1.85
CA LEU A 232 -7.84 11.78 -1.94
C LEU A 232 -6.41 11.57 -1.42
N SER A 233 -6.21 10.54 -0.61
CA SER A 233 -4.88 10.20 -0.12
C SER A 233 -3.99 9.70 -1.25
N PRO A 234 -2.66 9.74 -1.11
CA PRO A 234 -1.79 8.94 -1.97
C PRO A 234 -2.24 7.49 -1.99
N ALA A 235 -2.10 6.80 -3.12
CA ALA A 235 -2.43 5.38 -3.25
C ALA A 235 -1.49 4.51 -2.40
N TYR A 236 -2.01 3.43 -1.86
CA TYR A 236 -1.29 2.47 -1.03
C TYR A 236 -1.87 1.07 -1.19
N ASP A 237 -1.14 0.04 -0.74
CA ASP A 237 -1.54 -1.36 -0.83
C ASP A 237 -1.82 -1.81 -2.29
N LEU A 238 -1.02 -1.33 -3.26
CA LEU A 238 -1.09 -1.75 -4.65
C LEU A 238 -0.22 -2.98 -4.87
N ILE A 239 -0.86 -4.10 -5.22
CA ILE A 239 -0.19 -5.39 -5.41
C ILE A 239 -0.92 -6.20 -6.49
N ASN A 240 -0.19 -6.93 -7.32
CA ASN A 240 -0.81 -7.94 -8.19
C ASN A 240 -1.18 -9.16 -7.35
N THR A 241 -2.45 -9.28 -6.97
CA THR A 241 -2.93 -10.36 -6.10
C THR A 241 -2.93 -11.72 -6.81
N LYS A 242 -3.10 -11.76 -8.13
CA LYS A 242 -3.11 -13.02 -8.91
C LYS A 242 -1.78 -13.77 -8.91
N LEU A 243 -0.68 -13.12 -8.58
CA LEU A 243 0.58 -13.82 -8.33
C LEU A 243 0.54 -14.71 -7.08
N HIS A 244 -0.34 -14.41 -6.13
CA HIS A 244 -0.37 -15.05 -4.82
C HIS A 244 -1.62 -15.90 -4.57
N VAL A 245 -2.76 -15.50 -5.14
CA VAL A 245 -4.05 -16.20 -5.00
C VAL A 245 -4.78 -16.24 -6.33
N ASP A 246 -5.77 -17.13 -6.45
CA ASP A 246 -6.74 -17.06 -7.53
C ASP A 246 -7.79 -16.02 -7.14
N ASP A 247 -7.55 -14.78 -7.56
CA ASP A 247 -8.32 -13.62 -7.14
C ASP A 247 -9.20 -13.09 -8.26
N ARG A 248 -10.16 -12.28 -7.87
CA ARG A 248 -11.04 -11.52 -8.77
C ARG A 248 -10.25 -10.45 -9.52
N ILE A 249 -10.88 -9.87 -10.53
CA ILE A 249 -10.30 -8.73 -11.26
C ILE A 249 -10.64 -7.43 -10.55
N PHE A 250 -11.87 -7.31 -10.04
CA PHE A 250 -12.31 -6.19 -9.21
C PHE A 250 -12.68 -6.68 -7.82
N ALA A 251 -12.34 -5.91 -6.79
CA ALA A 251 -12.60 -6.26 -5.41
C ALA A 251 -14.07 -6.12 -4.99
N LEU A 252 -14.80 -5.15 -5.58
CA LEU A 252 -16.19 -4.87 -5.18
C LEU A 252 -17.19 -5.75 -5.94
N ASP A 253 -18.18 -6.29 -5.21
CA ASP A 253 -19.13 -7.28 -5.73
C ASP A 253 -20.23 -6.69 -6.62
N LYS A 254 -20.39 -5.36 -6.61
CA LYS A 254 -21.49 -4.64 -7.26
C LYS A 254 -20.98 -3.53 -8.16
N GLY A 255 -21.88 -3.00 -9.00
CA GLY A 255 -21.60 -1.89 -9.89
C GLY A 255 -21.30 -2.31 -11.32
N LEU A 256 -20.88 -1.35 -12.14
CA LEU A 256 -20.48 -1.57 -13.54
C LEU A 256 -19.11 -2.27 -13.60
N LEU A 257 -18.21 -1.88 -12.69
CA LEU A 257 -16.85 -2.43 -12.57
C LEU A 257 -16.86 -3.50 -11.46
N LYS A 258 -17.33 -4.68 -11.80
CA LYS A 258 -17.38 -5.87 -10.93
C LYS A 258 -16.77 -7.07 -11.65
N ASP A 259 -16.51 -8.13 -10.92
CA ASP A 259 -15.83 -9.34 -11.40
C ASP A 259 -16.46 -9.92 -12.68
N ASN A 260 -17.79 -9.98 -12.75
CA ASN A 260 -18.51 -10.53 -13.91
C ASN A 260 -18.50 -9.62 -15.15
N ALA A 261 -18.21 -8.32 -15.01
CA ALA A 261 -18.09 -7.42 -16.15
C ALA A 261 -16.80 -7.65 -16.94
N ALA A 262 -15.76 -8.16 -16.27
CA ALA A 262 -14.47 -8.42 -16.90
C ALA A 262 -14.45 -9.73 -17.73
N GLU A 263 -15.30 -10.71 -17.44
CA GLU A 263 -15.46 -11.92 -18.26
C GLU A 263 -16.06 -11.60 -19.63
N SER A 264 -16.81 -10.51 -19.74
CA SER A 264 -17.42 -10.03 -20.98
C SER A 264 -16.58 -9.03 -21.77
N MET A 265 -15.48 -8.50 -21.19
CA MET A 265 -14.51 -7.65 -21.87
C MET A 265 -13.32 -8.51 -22.35
N PRO A 266 -13.19 -8.82 -23.64
CA PRO A 266 -11.96 -9.43 -24.15
C PRO A 266 -10.80 -8.50 -23.82
N TYR A 267 -9.71 -9.04 -23.28
CA TYR A 267 -8.44 -8.31 -23.01
C TYR A 267 -7.96 -7.45 -24.20
N GLY A 268 -8.41 -7.76 -25.43
CA GLY A 268 -8.16 -6.97 -26.63
C GLY A 268 -8.88 -5.63 -26.70
N CYS A 269 -10.00 -5.41 -26.02
CA CYS A 269 -10.73 -4.14 -26.12
C CYS A 269 -10.05 -2.95 -25.44
N LEU A 270 -9.27 -3.17 -24.39
CA LEU A 270 -8.53 -2.09 -23.70
C LEU A 270 -7.21 -1.73 -24.44
N LEU A 271 -6.63 -2.67 -25.16
CA LEU A 271 -5.42 -2.42 -25.98
C LEU A 271 -5.74 -1.73 -27.32
N TYR A 272 -6.96 -1.89 -27.85
CA TYR A 272 -7.36 -1.31 -29.14
C TYR A 272 -7.84 0.13 -29.07
N THR A 273 -8.10 0.69 -27.89
CA THR A 273 -8.53 2.10 -27.76
C THR A 273 -7.37 3.11 -27.77
N SER A 274 -6.12 2.66 -27.64
CA SER A 274 -4.94 3.53 -27.75
C SER A 274 -4.46 3.74 -29.20
N ASP A 275 -4.82 2.87 -30.15
CA ASP A 275 -4.39 2.97 -31.55
C ASP A 275 -5.41 3.66 -32.47
N ALA A 276 -6.51 4.19 -31.92
CA ALA A 276 -7.55 4.89 -32.69
C ALA A 276 -7.42 6.41 -32.66
N ALA A 277 -6.23 6.94 -32.34
CA ALA A 277 -5.91 8.37 -32.31
C ALA A 277 -4.72 8.70 -33.22
N ASP A 278 -4.75 8.21 -34.47
CA ASP A 278 -3.97 8.74 -35.61
C ASP A 278 -4.92 9.22 -36.71
#